data_1b683284331e3d763fa83ef49f7dba5a
#
_entry.id   1b683284331e3d763fa83ef49f7dba5a
#
_cell.length_a   1.000
_cell.length_b   1.000
_cell.length_c   1.000
_cell.angle_alpha   90.00
_cell.angle_beta   90.00
_cell.angle_gamma   90.00
#
_symmetry.space_group_name_H-M   'P 1'
#
loop_
_entity.id
_entity.type
_entity.pdbx_description
1 polymer ?
#
loop_
_entity_poly.entity_id
_entity_poly.type
_entity_poly.pdbx_seq_one_letter_code
_entity_poly.pdbx_strand_id
1 'polypeptide(L)'
;VFEVMTVFGHDGGKAQIMDDEARRAEEALKESIKRGFNLLAQAYVDKDGVVALRLLMDPTEPVRVRIKAAEMIGDIGELEAIEPVRNLRVGNEKLQDAINAAVRHIHDRFFTRECPYCAEIIKRRAKVCKHCGREVAGV
;
A
#
# COMPACT_ATOMS: atom_id res chain seq x y z
N VAL A 1 17.97 -21.88 -48.94
CA VAL A 1 17.50 -20.56 -48.49
C VAL A 1 16.07 -20.63 -48.02
N PHE A 2 15.17 -21.27 -48.78
CA PHE A 2 13.75 -21.42 -48.38
C PHE A 2 13.58 -22.26 -47.12
N GLU A 3 14.39 -23.34 -46.98
CA GLU A 3 14.32 -24.18 -45.78
C GLU A 3 14.73 -23.43 -44.53
N VAL A 4 15.77 -22.59 -44.61
CA VAL A 4 16.23 -21.77 -43.51
C VAL A 4 15.16 -20.76 -43.12
N MET A 5 14.51 -20.12 -44.08
CA MET A 5 13.42 -19.17 -43.82
C MET A 5 12.21 -19.84 -43.18
N THR A 6 11.88 -21.07 -43.61
CA THR A 6 10.78 -21.85 -43.04
C THR A 6 11.04 -22.19 -41.58
N VAL A 7 12.28 -22.61 -41.23
CA VAL A 7 12.67 -22.90 -39.85
C VAL A 7 12.60 -21.66 -38.98
N PHE A 8 13.14 -20.55 -39.44
CA PHE A 8 13.08 -19.29 -38.70
C PHE A 8 11.65 -18.80 -38.55
N GLY A 9 10.81 -18.98 -39.56
CA GLY A 9 9.39 -18.60 -39.48
C GLY A 9 8.64 -19.40 -38.43
N HIS A 10 8.95 -20.68 -38.27
CA HIS A 10 8.33 -21.52 -37.24
C HIS A 10 8.75 -21.12 -35.83
N ASP A 11 10.04 -20.91 -35.59
CA ASP A 11 10.57 -20.48 -34.29
C ASP A 11 10.11 -19.03 -33.97
N GLY A 12 10.09 -18.17 -34.97
CA GLY A 12 9.60 -16.81 -34.83
C GLY A 12 8.12 -16.74 -34.40
N GLY A 13 7.30 -17.70 -34.85
CA GLY A 13 5.90 -17.78 -34.45
C GLY A 13 5.72 -18.04 -32.96
N LYS A 14 6.50 -18.94 -32.36
CA LYS A 14 6.48 -19.23 -30.93
C LYS A 14 6.98 -18.03 -30.12
N ALA A 15 8.08 -17.42 -30.53
CA ALA A 15 8.64 -16.24 -29.89
C ALA A 15 7.63 -15.08 -29.91
N GLN A 16 6.93 -14.91 -31.04
CA GLN A 16 5.92 -13.86 -31.19
C GLN A 16 4.73 -14.04 -30.25
N ILE A 17 4.25 -15.25 -30.01
CA ILE A 17 3.17 -15.55 -29.08
C ILE A 17 3.58 -15.21 -27.66
N MET A 18 4.79 -15.58 -27.24
CA MET A 18 5.32 -15.26 -25.91
C MET A 18 5.48 -13.75 -25.71
N ASP A 19 6.00 -13.05 -26.72
CA ASP A 19 6.15 -11.59 -26.68
C ASP A 19 4.78 -10.90 -26.59
N ASP A 20 3.78 -11.42 -27.30
CA ASP A 20 2.42 -10.86 -27.25
C ASP A 20 1.78 -11.06 -25.88
N GLU A 21 1.97 -12.21 -25.26
CA GLU A 21 1.47 -12.47 -23.90
C GLU A 21 2.15 -11.55 -22.88
N ALA A 22 3.47 -11.40 -22.96
CA ALA A 22 4.23 -10.52 -22.08
C ALA A 22 3.80 -9.07 -22.25
N ARG A 23 3.57 -8.62 -23.48
CA ARG A 23 3.10 -7.28 -23.78
C ARG A 23 1.70 -7.03 -23.21
N ARG A 24 0.78 -8.00 -23.34
CA ARG A 24 -0.57 -7.90 -22.78
C ARG A 24 -0.54 -7.81 -21.27
N ALA A 25 0.31 -8.61 -20.62
CA ALA A 25 0.49 -8.56 -19.17
C ALA A 25 1.02 -7.20 -18.73
N GLU A 26 1.99 -6.64 -19.46
CA GLU A 26 2.54 -5.32 -19.17
C GLU A 26 1.48 -4.22 -19.35
N GLU A 27 0.70 -4.28 -20.43
CA GLU A 27 -0.39 -3.33 -20.67
C GLU A 27 -1.47 -3.41 -19.60
N ALA A 28 -1.84 -4.64 -19.17
CA ALA A 28 -2.80 -4.85 -18.10
C ALA A 28 -2.30 -4.26 -16.78
N LEU A 29 -1.01 -4.42 -16.48
CA LEU A 29 -0.40 -3.85 -15.27
C LEU A 29 -0.42 -2.32 -15.32
N LYS A 30 -0.05 -1.73 -16.44
CA LYS A 30 -0.09 -0.27 -16.62
C LYS A 30 -1.50 0.28 -16.42
N GLU A 31 -2.51 -0.41 -16.94
CA GLU A 31 -3.90 -0.01 -16.81
C GLU A 31 -4.38 -0.11 -15.36
N SER A 32 -3.98 -1.16 -14.65
CA SER A 32 -4.29 -1.34 -13.23
C SER A 32 -3.65 -0.24 -12.38
N ILE A 33 -2.40 0.13 -12.65
CA ILE A 33 -1.71 1.21 -11.97
C ILE A 33 -2.43 2.55 -12.20
N LYS A 34 -2.76 2.84 -13.45
CA LYS A 34 -3.46 4.06 -13.82
C LYS A 34 -4.81 4.18 -13.10
N ARG A 35 -5.58 3.09 -13.11
CA ARG A 35 -6.88 3.05 -12.42
C ARG A 35 -6.72 3.28 -10.92
N GLY A 36 -5.75 2.63 -10.31
CA GLY A 36 -5.47 2.80 -8.88
C GLY A 36 -5.08 4.23 -8.53
N PHE A 37 -4.20 4.86 -9.30
CA PHE A 37 -3.82 6.25 -9.07
C PHE A 37 -4.98 7.22 -9.28
N ASN A 38 -5.86 6.95 -10.25
CA ASN A 38 -7.06 7.78 -10.47
C ASN A 38 -8.02 7.69 -9.28
N LEU A 39 -8.23 6.49 -8.74
CA LEU A 39 -9.04 6.29 -7.55
C LEU A 39 -8.45 7.02 -6.33
N LEU A 40 -7.15 6.95 -6.16
CA LEU A 40 -6.46 7.62 -5.06
C LEU A 40 -6.52 9.15 -5.20
N ALA A 41 -6.37 9.67 -6.42
CA ALA A 41 -6.48 11.10 -6.65
C ALA A 41 -7.87 11.61 -6.26
N GLN A 42 -8.92 10.88 -6.61
CA GLN A 42 -10.29 11.23 -6.24
C GLN A 42 -10.50 11.11 -4.72
N ALA A 43 -9.97 10.06 -4.12
CA ALA A 43 -10.03 9.85 -2.67
C ALA A 43 -9.36 11.00 -1.91
N TYR A 44 -8.25 11.51 -2.42
CA TYR A 44 -7.55 12.66 -1.82
C TYR A 44 -8.41 13.92 -1.86
N VAL A 45 -9.02 14.20 -3.01
CA VAL A 45 -9.92 15.34 -3.18
C VAL A 45 -11.10 15.26 -2.21
N ASP A 46 -11.67 14.06 -2.08
CA ASP A 46 -12.84 13.80 -1.24
C ASP A 46 -12.49 13.61 0.24
N LYS A 47 -11.20 13.56 0.58
CA LYS A 47 -10.71 13.20 1.92
C LYS A 47 -11.23 11.83 2.37
N ASP A 48 -11.32 10.89 1.44
CA ASP A 48 -11.88 9.56 1.66
C ASP A 48 -10.78 8.54 1.96
N GLY A 49 -10.40 8.44 3.23
CA GLY A 49 -9.40 7.49 3.69
C GLY A 49 -9.84 6.03 3.56
N VAL A 50 -11.13 5.76 3.47
CA VAL A 50 -11.64 4.38 3.32
C VAL A 50 -11.26 3.80 1.97
N VAL A 51 -11.35 4.58 0.90
CA VAL A 51 -10.92 4.14 -0.44
C VAL A 51 -9.43 3.82 -0.46
N ALA A 52 -8.60 4.70 0.13
CA ALA A 52 -7.17 4.48 0.22
C ALA A 52 -6.85 3.22 1.05
N LEU A 53 -7.54 3.02 2.16
CA LEU A 53 -7.36 1.83 3.00
C LEU A 53 -7.73 0.54 2.24
N ARG A 54 -8.83 0.56 1.50
CA ARG A 54 -9.26 -0.58 0.69
C ARG A 54 -8.20 -0.97 -0.34
N LEU A 55 -7.63 0.00 -1.04
CA LEU A 55 -6.58 -0.24 -2.02
C LEU A 55 -5.30 -0.77 -1.36
N LEU A 56 -4.92 -0.24 -0.21
CA LEU A 56 -3.76 -0.73 0.52
C LEU A 56 -3.94 -2.18 0.96
N MET A 57 -5.13 -2.53 1.46
CA MET A 57 -5.41 -3.86 2.00
C MET A 57 -5.59 -4.93 0.93
N ASP A 58 -5.76 -4.56 -0.33
CA ASP A 58 -5.99 -5.50 -1.43
C ASP A 58 -4.66 -6.03 -1.98
N PRO A 59 -4.34 -7.32 -1.71
CA PRO A 59 -3.07 -7.90 -2.19
C PRO A 59 -2.99 -8.06 -3.70
N THR A 60 -4.11 -7.95 -4.42
CA THR A 60 -4.13 -8.03 -5.89
C THR A 60 -3.79 -6.71 -6.57
N GLU A 61 -3.81 -5.61 -5.83
CA GLU A 61 -3.43 -4.31 -6.37
C GLU A 61 -1.91 -4.22 -6.60
N PRO A 62 -1.49 -3.49 -7.64
CA PRO A 62 -0.06 -3.28 -7.87
C PRO A 62 0.64 -2.64 -6.67
N VAL A 63 1.88 -3.06 -6.40
CA VAL A 63 2.66 -2.55 -5.27
C VAL A 63 2.77 -1.03 -5.30
N ARG A 64 2.96 -0.43 -6.47
CA ARG A 64 3.05 1.03 -6.61
C ARG A 64 1.78 1.74 -6.14
N VAL A 65 0.62 1.17 -6.45
CA VAL A 65 -0.67 1.70 -6.00
C VAL A 65 -0.79 1.57 -4.48
N ARG A 66 -0.41 0.42 -3.94
CA ARG A 66 -0.46 0.18 -2.50
C ARG A 66 0.46 1.11 -1.72
N ILE A 67 1.66 1.37 -2.23
CA ILE A 67 2.60 2.33 -1.62
C ILE A 67 1.98 3.74 -1.59
N LYS A 68 1.41 4.17 -2.72
CA LYS A 68 0.74 5.47 -2.78
C LYS A 68 -0.46 5.56 -1.86
N ALA A 69 -1.23 4.46 -1.76
CA ALA A 69 -2.34 4.37 -0.82
C ALA A 69 -1.87 4.51 0.63
N ALA A 70 -0.77 3.86 1.01
CA ALA A 70 -0.19 4.00 2.35
C ALA A 70 0.23 5.44 2.65
N GLU A 71 0.92 6.09 1.72
CA GLU A 71 1.30 7.49 1.86
C GLU A 71 0.08 8.38 2.07
N MET A 72 -0.96 8.15 1.28
CA MET A 72 -2.20 8.92 1.36
C MET A 72 -2.93 8.70 2.69
N ILE A 73 -2.94 7.48 3.21
CA ILE A 73 -3.51 7.17 4.53
C ILE A 73 -2.77 7.95 5.61
N GLY A 74 -1.45 8.09 5.50
CA GLY A 74 -0.69 8.93 6.41
C GLY A 74 -1.17 10.38 6.41
N ASP A 75 -1.54 10.91 5.24
CA ASP A 75 -1.96 12.30 5.07
C ASP A 75 -3.41 12.55 5.47
N ILE A 76 -4.33 11.64 5.16
CA ILE A 76 -5.78 11.86 5.32
C ILE A 76 -6.47 10.83 6.21
N GLY A 77 -5.77 9.76 6.63
CA GLY A 77 -6.36 8.72 7.47
C GLY A 77 -6.73 9.22 8.86
N GLU A 78 -7.76 8.60 9.42
CA GLU A 78 -8.19 8.86 10.79
C GLU A 78 -7.54 7.86 11.75
N LEU A 79 -7.71 8.07 13.06
CA LEU A 79 -7.13 7.16 14.06
C LEU A 79 -7.59 5.72 13.89
N GLU A 80 -8.80 5.51 13.41
CA GLU A 80 -9.38 4.18 13.17
C GLU A 80 -8.60 3.39 12.11
N ALA A 81 -7.84 4.06 11.24
CA ALA A 81 -7.02 3.39 10.23
C ALA A 81 -5.75 2.77 10.82
N ILE A 82 -5.32 3.19 12.01
CA ILE A 82 -4.05 2.74 12.59
C ILE A 82 -4.02 1.23 12.80
N GLU A 83 -5.04 0.66 13.41
CA GLU A 83 -5.03 -0.76 13.76
C GLU A 83 -4.92 -1.67 12.53
N PRO A 84 -5.78 -1.55 11.50
CA PRO A 84 -5.63 -2.40 10.32
C PRO A 84 -4.31 -2.17 9.57
N VAL A 85 -3.82 -0.93 9.50
CA VAL A 85 -2.55 -0.62 8.83
C VAL A 85 -1.37 -1.17 9.62
N ARG A 86 -1.36 -0.95 10.93
CA ARG A 86 -0.31 -1.46 11.82
C ARG A 86 -0.16 -2.97 11.73
N ASN A 87 -1.27 -3.69 11.62
CA ASN A 87 -1.28 -5.15 11.62
C ASN A 87 -0.97 -5.76 10.25
N LEU A 88 -0.92 -4.94 9.20
CA LEU A 88 -0.63 -5.42 7.85
C LEU A 88 0.85 -5.75 7.68
N ARG A 89 1.14 -6.98 7.27
CA ARG A 89 2.50 -7.44 6.98
C ARG A 89 2.58 -7.85 5.52
N VAL A 90 3.58 -7.33 4.82
CA VAL A 90 3.79 -7.59 3.40
C VAL A 90 5.23 -7.99 3.14
N GLY A 91 5.45 -8.76 2.05
CA GLY A 91 6.80 -9.20 1.69
C GLY A 91 7.65 -8.11 1.03
N ASN A 92 7.02 -7.13 0.41
CA ASN A 92 7.75 -6.05 -0.26
C ASN A 92 8.24 -5.02 0.77
N GLU A 93 9.56 -4.82 0.83
CA GLU A 93 10.21 -3.97 1.82
C GLU A 93 9.77 -2.50 1.69
N LYS A 94 9.71 -1.97 0.48
CA LYS A 94 9.29 -0.59 0.25
C LYS A 94 7.85 -0.34 0.67
N LEU A 95 6.98 -1.32 0.41
CA LEU A 95 5.59 -1.23 0.84
C LEU A 95 5.48 -1.32 2.36
N GLN A 96 6.24 -2.23 3.00
CA GLN A 96 6.24 -2.32 4.46
C GLN A 96 6.74 -1.04 5.10
N ASP A 97 7.77 -0.42 4.55
CA ASP A 97 8.28 0.87 5.03
C ASP A 97 7.22 1.98 4.91
N ALA A 98 6.50 2.00 3.79
CA ALA A 98 5.41 2.96 3.58
C ALA A 98 4.26 2.75 4.58
N ILE A 99 3.92 1.50 4.87
CA ILE A 99 2.91 1.14 5.87
C ILE A 99 3.32 1.63 7.25
N ASN A 100 4.55 1.36 7.65
CA ASN A 100 5.07 1.80 8.94
C ASN A 100 5.11 3.33 9.06
N ALA A 101 5.51 4.00 7.99
CA ALA A 101 5.53 5.46 7.93
C ALA A 101 4.13 6.06 8.03
N ALA A 102 3.12 5.41 7.42
CA ALA A 102 1.74 5.86 7.49
C ALA A 102 1.23 5.88 8.95
N VAL A 103 1.51 4.83 9.71
CA VAL A 103 1.13 4.74 11.12
C VAL A 103 1.76 5.88 11.91
N ARG A 104 3.07 6.11 11.75
CA ARG A 104 3.77 7.20 12.43
C ARG A 104 3.18 8.55 12.06
N HIS A 105 2.87 8.76 10.79
CA HIS A 105 2.33 10.02 10.30
C HIS A 105 0.95 10.32 10.88
N ILE A 106 0.08 9.32 10.97
CA ILE A 106 -1.24 9.49 11.62
C ILE A 106 -1.05 9.86 13.10
N HIS A 107 -0.19 9.14 13.82
CA HIS A 107 0.10 9.47 15.20
C HIS A 107 0.62 10.91 15.36
N ASP A 108 1.51 11.34 14.47
CA ASP A 108 2.06 12.71 14.52
C ASP A 108 0.98 13.77 14.31
N ARG A 109 0.06 13.51 13.37
CA ARG A 109 -1.04 14.46 13.10
C ARG A 109 -2.01 14.60 14.27
N PHE A 110 -2.25 13.52 15.01
CA PHE A 110 -3.21 13.50 16.11
C PHE A 110 -2.56 13.62 17.49
N PHE A 111 -1.23 13.76 17.54
CA PHE A 111 -0.46 13.82 18.79
C PHE A 111 -0.73 12.62 19.70
N THR A 112 -0.68 11.44 19.12
CA THR A 112 -0.95 10.16 19.79
C THR A 112 0.25 9.23 19.70
N ARG A 113 0.21 8.16 20.47
CA ARG A 113 1.14 7.03 20.41
C ARG A 113 0.45 5.78 20.92
N GLU A 114 1.10 4.64 20.76
CA GLU A 114 0.60 3.39 21.31
C GLU A 114 1.16 3.17 22.71
N CYS A 115 0.31 2.67 23.61
CA CYS A 115 0.75 2.22 24.91
C CYS A 115 1.73 1.07 24.76
N PRO A 116 2.93 1.12 25.36
CA PRO A 116 3.90 0.03 25.24
C PRO A 116 3.47 -1.28 25.88
N TYR A 117 2.43 -1.27 26.70
CA TYR A 117 1.93 -2.46 27.40
C TYR A 117 0.70 -3.06 26.75
N CYS A 118 -0.30 -2.27 26.42
CA CYS A 118 -1.57 -2.77 25.87
C CYS A 118 -1.78 -2.42 24.39
N ALA A 119 -0.88 -1.63 23.79
CA ALA A 119 -0.93 -1.19 22.39
C ALA A 119 -2.16 -0.34 22.00
N GLU A 120 -2.97 0.08 22.98
CA GLU A 120 -4.06 1.00 22.71
C GLU A 120 -3.53 2.40 22.42
N ILE A 121 -4.29 3.16 21.64
CA ILE A 121 -3.91 4.52 21.27
C ILE A 121 -4.15 5.46 22.45
N ILE A 122 -3.10 6.16 22.85
CA ILE A 122 -3.13 7.12 23.94
C ILE A 122 -2.56 8.47 23.46
N LYS A 123 -2.81 9.51 24.21
CA LYS A 123 -2.20 10.82 23.92
C LYS A 123 -0.68 10.71 24.06
N ARG A 124 0.05 11.40 23.20
CA ARG A 124 1.53 11.36 23.18
C ARG A 124 2.13 11.67 24.55
N ARG A 125 1.57 12.65 25.26
CA ARG A 125 2.08 13.11 26.56
C ARG A 125 1.48 12.38 27.77
N ALA A 126 0.68 11.36 27.54
CA ALA A 126 0.07 10.61 28.65
C ALA A 126 1.15 9.96 29.52
N LYS A 127 1.00 10.08 30.83
CA LYS A 127 1.90 9.44 31.82
C LYS A 127 1.30 8.14 32.34
N VAL A 128 -0.01 7.99 32.22
CA VAL A 128 -0.74 6.80 32.62
C VAL A 128 -1.64 6.42 31.46
N CYS A 129 -1.67 5.14 31.12
CA CYS A 129 -2.57 4.64 30.08
C CYS A 129 -3.98 4.49 30.67
N LYS A 130 -4.95 5.16 30.07
CA LYS A 130 -6.36 5.09 30.52
C LYS A 130 -7.01 3.72 30.26
N HIS A 131 -6.40 2.90 29.40
CA HIS A 131 -6.94 1.58 29.03
C HIS A 131 -6.44 0.47 29.96
N CYS A 132 -5.12 0.39 30.23
CA CYS A 132 -4.55 -0.65 31.08
C CYS A 132 -4.15 -0.14 32.48
N GLY A 133 -4.17 1.17 32.71
CA GLY A 133 -3.89 1.77 34.03
C GLY A 133 -2.43 1.83 34.40
N ARG A 134 -1.50 1.37 33.56
CA ARG A 134 -0.07 1.39 33.87
C ARG A 134 0.54 2.75 33.61
N GLU A 135 1.56 3.07 34.40
CA GLU A 135 2.39 4.23 34.12
C GLU A 135 3.19 3.98 32.84
N VAL A 136 3.20 4.97 31.95
CA VAL A 136 3.92 4.92 30.69
C VAL A 136 4.91 6.08 30.63
N ALA A 137 6.07 5.86 30.01
CA ALA A 137 7.06 6.92 29.89
C ALA A 137 6.50 8.09 29.08
N GLY A 138 6.68 9.30 29.58
CA GLY A 138 6.31 10.51 28.84
C GLY A 138 7.23 10.74 27.64
N VAL A 139 6.74 11.45 26.62
CA VAL A 139 7.52 11.80 25.43
C VAL A 139 7.75 13.29 25.39
#